data_9c1def1e58467de7de512417d1c8c7d8
#
_entry.id   9c1def1e58467de7de512417d1c8c7d8
#
_cell.length_a   1.000
_cell.length_b   1.000
_cell.length_c   1.000
_cell.angle_alpha   90.00
_cell.angle_beta   90.00
_cell.angle_gamma   90.00
#
_symmetry.space_group_name_H-M   'P 1'
#
loop_
_entity.id
_entity.type
_entity.pdbx_description
1 polymer ?
#
loop_
_entity_poly.entity_id
_entity_poly.type
_entity_poly.pdbx_seq_one_letter_code
_entity_poly.pdbx_strand_id
1 'polypeptide(L)'
;MKLNRQKILDFFKKSQSKASVILSDKAKASNTIKDALGKAVTNKGDLEGVWSKLLLLFAVSKDYVNGDYTEIPKRSIIAILGGLVYFLSPIDVIPDFVPVLGFVDDIYILNLVYRQVVKDLEKYKVWKDAQIKFIGNIDGSTAS
;
A
#
# COMPACT_ATOMS: atom_id res chain seq x y z
N MET A 1 12.07 20.37 12.88
CA MET A 1 12.16 20.42 11.42
C MET A 1 10.78 20.28 10.81
N LYS A 2 10.43 21.14 9.88
CA LYS A 2 9.14 21.05 9.21
C LYS A 2 9.22 20.16 7.98
N LEU A 3 8.20 19.32 7.80
CA LEU A 3 8.06 18.59 6.55
C LEU A 3 7.70 19.56 5.44
N ASN A 4 8.32 19.41 4.28
CA ASN A 4 7.92 20.15 3.10
C ASN A 4 6.83 19.38 2.37
N ARG A 5 5.59 19.66 2.74
CA ARG A 5 4.43 18.92 2.20
C ARG A 5 4.35 18.97 0.68
N GLN A 6 4.63 20.14 0.10
CA GLN A 6 4.54 20.26 -1.35
C GLN A 6 5.57 19.37 -2.05
N LYS A 7 6.78 19.33 -1.50
CA LYS A 7 7.85 18.49 -2.05
C LYS A 7 7.48 17.00 -1.93
N ILE A 8 6.93 16.61 -0.80
CA ILE A 8 6.46 15.23 -0.57
C ILE A 8 5.38 14.88 -1.58
N LEU A 9 4.40 15.76 -1.78
CA LEU A 9 3.31 15.52 -2.73
C LEU A 9 3.82 15.45 -4.17
N ASP A 10 4.81 16.27 -4.52
CA ASP A 10 5.40 16.23 -5.86
C ASP A 10 6.11 14.90 -6.12
N PHE A 11 6.84 14.38 -5.15
CA PHE A 11 7.45 13.07 -5.24
C PHE A 11 6.42 11.96 -5.29
N PHE A 12 5.32 12.11 -4.54
CA PHE A 12 4.23 11.14 -4.59
C PHE A 12 3.60 11.08 -5.98
N LYS A 13 3.40 12.22 -6.62
CA LYS A 13 2.89 12.26 -7.99
C LYS A 13 3.82 11.52 -8.95
N LYS A 14 5.12 11.68 -8.79
CA LYS A 14 6.11 10.93 -9.58
C LYS A 14 6.00 9.43 -9.32
N SER A 15 5.82 9.05 -8.05
CA SER A 15 5.64 7.66 -7.68
C SER A 15 4.36 7.07 -8.27
N GLN A 16 3.28 7.85 -8.33
CA GLN A 16 2.05 7.42 -8.98
C GLN A 16 2.23 7.21 -10.49
N SER A 17 3.02 8.07 -11.13
CA SER A 17 3.36 7.89 -12.56
C SER A 17 4.12 6.59 -12.77
N LYS A 18 5.10 6.30 -11.93
CA LYS A 18 5.83 5.02 -11.97
C LYS A 18 4.89 3.85 -11.71
N ALA A 19 4.00 3.98 -10.74
CA ALA A 19 3.04 2.94 -10.40
C ALA A 19 2.13 2.62 -11.58
N SER A 20 1.70 3.63 -12.31
CA SER A 20 0.86 3.44 -13.51
C SER A 20 1.57 2.57 -14.54
N VAL A 21 2.86 2.79 -14.75
CA VAL A 21 3.67 1.98 -15.67
C VAL A 21 3.88 0.57 -15.13
N ILE A 22 4.24 0.46 -13.85
CA ILE A 22 4.46 -0.83 -13.18
C ILE A 22 3.19 -1.69 -13.22
N LEU A 23 2.02 -1.07 -13.05
CA LEU A 23 0.75 -1.78 -13.02
C LEU A 23 0.44 -2.47 -14.35
N SER A 24 0.99 -1.99 -15.45
CA SER A 24 0.80 -2.62 -16.75
C SER A 24 1.60 -3.93 -16.92
N ASP A 25 2.50 -4.23 -15.98
CA ASP A 25 3.31 -5.45 -15.99
C ASP A 25 3.09 -6.19 -14.67
N LYS A 26 2.35 -7.29 -14.73
CA LYS A 26 1.98 -8.06 -13.54
C LYS A 26 3.20 -8.50 -12.73
N ALA A 27 4.25 -8.96 -13.39
CA ALA A 27 5.45 -9.42 -12.69
C ALA A 27 6.13 -8.27 -11.94
N LYS A 28 6.24 -7.11 -12.56
CA LYS A 28 6.83 -5.93 -11.91
C LYS A 28 5.96 -5.46 -10.76
N ALA A 29 4.65 -5.44 -10.94
CA ALA A 29 3.73 -5.04 -9.87
C ALA A 29 3.83 -5.97 -8.68
N SER A 30 3.84 -7.28 -8.92
CA SER A 30 3.99 -8.28 -7.86
C SER A 30 5.30 -8.13 -7.12
N ASN A 31 6.40 -7.93 -7.84
CA ASN A 31 7.72 -7.73 -7.22
C ASN A 31 7.77 -6.45 -6.41
N THR A 32 7.17 -5.38 -6.89
CA THR A 32 7.11 -4.10 -6.16
C THR A 32 6.38 -4.27 -4.82
N ILE A 33 5.23 -4.95 -4.86
CA ILE A 33 4.43 -5.21 -3.65
C ILE A 33 5.24 -6.07 -2.67
N LYS A 34 5.89 -7.10 -3.17
CA LYS A 34 6.70 -8.01 -2.36
C LYS A 34 7.88 -7.29 -1.70
N ASP A 35 8.58 -6.46 -2.46
CA ASP A 35 9.71 -5.69 -1.95
C ASP A 35 9.25 -4.69 -0.88
N ALA A 36 8.13 -4.02 -1.11
CA ALA A 36 7.57 -3.08 -0.15
C ALA A 36 7.15 -3.80 1.14
N LEU A 37 6.55 -4.98 1.02
CA LEU A 37 6.17 -5.78 2.19
C LEU A 37 7.41 -6.19 2.99
N GLY A 38 8.47 -6.62 2.31
CA GLY A 38 9.73 -6.98 2.96
C GLY A 38 10.32 -5.83 3.75
N LYS A 39 10.34 -4.64 3.15
CA LYS A 39 10.82 -3.42 3.83
C LYS A 39 9.93 -3.09 5.04
N ALA A 40 8.63 -3.22 4.90
CA ALA A 40 7.69 -2.93 5.97
C ALA A 40 7.88 -3.89 7.15
N VAL A 41 8.01 -5.18 6.89
CA VAL A 41 8.22 -6.18 7.93
C VAL A 41 9.52 -5.92 8.69
N THR A 42 10.60 -5.59 7.98
CA THR A 42 11.88 -5.27 8.59
C THR A 42 11.81 -4.04 9.51
N ASN A 43 10.90 -3.13 9.21
CA ASN A 43 10.77 -1.85 9.93
C ASN A 43 9.45 -1.73 10.69
N LYS A 44 8.86 -2.86 11.07
CA LYS A 44 7.53 -2.90 11.68
C LYS A 44 7.39 -1.99 12.89
N GLY A 45 8.41 -1.92 13.75
CA GLY A 45 8.36 -1.06 14.93
C GLY A 45 8.17 0.40 14.60
N ASP A 46 8.88 0.88 13.57
CA ASP A 46 8.78 2.28 13.15
C ASP A 46 7.46 2.59 12.44
N LEU A 47 6.77 1.56 11.96
CA LEU A 47 5.52 1.69 11.22
C LEU A 47 4.29 1.32 12.06
N GLU A 48 4.45 1.12 13.35
CA GLU A 48 3.38 0.64 14.23
C GLU A 48 2.10 1.47 14.10
N GLY A 49 2.21 2.79 14.01
CA GLY A 49 1.07 3.69 13.91
C GLY A 49 0.24 3.54 12.65
N VAL A 50 0.78 2.93 11.60
CA VAL A 50 0.07 2.73 10.33
C VAL A 50 0.03 1.27 9.92
N TRP A 51 0.44 0.36 10.80
CA TRP A 51 0.64 -1.04 10.44
C TRP A 51 -0.62 -1.70 9.86
N SER A 52 -1.75 -1.58 10.56
CA SER A 52 -3.00 -2.19 10.09
C SER A 52 -3.46 -1.61 8.74
N LYS A 53 -3.28 -0.30 8.57
CA LYS A 53 -3.60 0.36 7.30
C LYS A 53 -2.70 -0.15 6.19
N LEU A 54 -1.42 -0.25 6.48
CA LEU A 54 -0.41 -0.71 5.52
C LEU A 54 -0.69 -2.14 5.07
N LEU A 55 -1.02 -3.04 6.01
CA LEU A 55 -1.38 -4.41 5.69
C LEU A 55 -2.58 -4.48 4.75
N LEU A 56 -3.57 -3.62 4.97
CA LEU A 56 -4.75 -3.58 4.12
C LEU A 56 -4.40 -3.11 2.70
N LEU A 57 -3.53 -2.12 2.60
CA LEU A 57 -3.04 -1.64 1.29
C LEU A 57 -2.28 -2.75 0.54
N PHE A 58 -1.46 -3.52 1.24
CA PHE A 58 -0.77 -4.67 0.64
C PHE A 58 -1.75 -5.73 0.17
N ALA A 59 -2.73 -6.07 1.00
CA ALA A 59 -3.69 -7.12 0.68
C ALA A 59 -4.50 -6.79 -0.57
N VAL A 60 -5.06 -5.58 -0.66
CA VAL A 60 -5.86 -5.20 -1.81
C VAL A 60 -5.01 -5.09 -3.07
N SER A 61 -3.78 -4.61 -2.95
CA SER A 61 -2.86 -4.53 -4.10
C SER A 61 -2.55 -5.91 -4.65
N LYS A 62 -2.26 -6.86 -3.78
CA LYS A 62 -1.97 -8.24 -4.15
C LYS A 62 -3.18 -8.87 -4.86
N ASP A 63 -4.35 -8.75 -4.27
CA ASP A 63 -5.56 -9.34 -4.84
C ASP A 63 -5.91 -8.71 -6.18
N TYR A 64 -5.70 -7.40 -6.32
CA TYR A 64 -5.92 -6.72 -7.60
C TYR A 64 -4.97 -7.22 -8.69
N VAL A 65 -3.67 -7.27 -8.38
CA VAL A 65 -2.65 -7.69 -9.35
C VAL A 65 -2.86 -9.14 -9.76
N ASN A 66 -3.29 -9.99 -8.83
CA ASN A 66 -3.57 -11.39 -9.12
C ASN A 66 -4.89 -11.60 -9.86
N GLY A 67 -5.72 -10.57 -10.00
CA GLY A 67 -7.01 -10.66 -10.66
C GLY A 67 -8.12 -11.19 -9.77
N ASP A 68 -7.86 -11.41 -8.49
CA ASP A 68 -8.84 -11.93 -7.54
C ASP A 68 -9.86 -10.89 -7.12
N TYR A 69 -9.49 -9.63 -7.12
CA TYR A 69 -10.38 -8.53 -6.78
C TYR A 69 -10.10 -7.33 -7.70
N THR A 70 -11.03 -7.05 -8.61
CA THR A 70 -10.86 -5.99 -9.61
C THR A 70 -11.89 -4.88 -9.51
N GLU A 71 -12.69 -4.88 -8.45
CA GLU A 71 -13.79 -3.92 -8.28
C GLU A 71 -13.37 -2.57 -7.71
N ILE A 72 -12.10 -2.36 -7.53
CA ILE A 72 -11.55 -1.10 -7.08
C ILE A 72 -11.20 -0.23 -8.29
N PRO A 73 -11.53 1.08 -8.29
CA PRO A 73 -11.19 1.96 -9.40
C PRO A 73 -9.69 1.97 -9.66
N LYS A 74 -9.31 2.03 -10.94
CA LYS A 74 -7.90 2.03 -11.33
C LYS A 74 -7.12 3.16 -10.67
N ARG A 75 -7.71 4.35 -10.56
CA ARG A 75 -7.04 5.48 -9.91
C ARG A 75 -6.73 5.20 -8.44
N SER A 76 -7.60 4.45 -7.76
CA SER A 76 -7.38 4.09 -6.36
C SER A 76 -6.22 3.12 -6.24
N ILE A 77 -6.14 2.14 -7.13
CA ILE A 77 -5.01 1.22 -7.15
C ILE A 77 -3.71 1.94 -7.49
N ILE A 78 -3.75 2.91 -8.40
CA ILE A 78 -2.56 3.71 -8.72
C ILE A 78 -2.11 4.53 -7.51
N ALA A 79 -3.06 5.09 -6.75
CA ALA A 79 -2.72 5.82 -5.53
C ALA A 79 -2.07 4.88 -4.50
N ILE A 80 -2.64 3.69 -4.31
CA ILE A 80 -2.11 2.70 -3.37
C ILE A 80 -0.70 2.26 -3.80
N LEU A 81 -0.58 1.84 -5.04
CA LEU A 81 0.71 1.37 -5.56
C LEU A 81 1.74 2.50 -5.59
N GLY A 82 1.29 3.73 -5.88
CA GLY A 82 2.13 4.92 -5.79
C GLY A 82 2.69 5.14 -4.39
N GLY A 83 1.86 4.92 -3.38
CA GLY A 83 2.30 4.97 -1.98
C GLY A 83 3.35 3.92 -1.68
N LEU A 84 3.17 2.69 -2.19
CA LEU A 84 4.15 1.62 -2.01
C LEU A 84 5.46 1.90 -2.75
N VAL A 85 5.38 2.45 -3.95
CA VAL A 85 6.57 2.86 -4.72
C VAL A 85 7.31 3.97 -3.98
N TYR A 86 6.57 4.94 -3.45
CA TYR A 86 7.15 6.01 -2.62
C TYR A 86 7.90 5.42 -1.42
N PHE A 87 7.27 4.48 -0.75
CA PHE A 87 7.84 3.80 0.41
C PHE A 87 9.14 3.05 0.07
N LEU A 88 9.22 2.48 -1.13
CA LEU A 88 10.43 1.79 -1.59
C LEU A 88 11.52 2.74 -2.06
N SER A 89 11.16 3.92 -2.51
CA SER A 89 12.10 4.83 -3.13
C SER A 89 13.01 5.47 -2.09
N PRO A 90 14.33 5.47 -2.30
CA PRO A 90 15.26 6.15 -1.41
C PRO A 90 15.27 7.65 -1.70
N ILE A 91 14.09 8.26 -1.74
CA ILE A 91 13.99 9.69 -2.05
C ILE A 91 14.24 10.49 -0.80
N ASP A 92 15.25 11.34 -0.86
CA ASP A 92 15.63 12.20 0.24
C ASP A 92 14.84 13.50 0.20
N VAL A 93 13.56 13.42 0.52
CA VAL A 93 12.73 14.61 0.73
C VAL A 93 13.22 15.32 1.98
N ILE A 94 13.65 14.53 2.96
CA ILE A 94 14.25 15.02 4.20
C ILE A 94 15.77 14.79 4.07
N PRO A 95 16.60 15.81 4.36
CA PRO A 95 18.05 15.68 4.23
C PRO A 95 18.62 14.48 4.99
N ASP A 96 19.59 13.78 4.40
CA ASP A 96 20.21 12.58 4.94
C ASP A 96 20.77 12.74 6.35
N PHE A 97 21.21 13.95 6.70
CA PHE A 97 21.79 14.17 8.00
C PHE A 97 20.75 14.23 9.13
N VAL A 98 19.49 13.95 8.83
CA VAL A 98 18.43 13.91 9.83
C VAL A 98 17.82 12.50 9.88
N PRO A 99 18.62 11.48 10.24
CA PRO A 99 18.17 10.09 10.19
C PRO A 99 17.08 9.74 11.24
N VAL A 100 16.98 10.57 12.27
CA VAL A 100 16.02 10.33 13.34
C VAL A 100 14.56 10.50 12.92
N LEU A 101 14.33 11.09 11.76
CA LEU A 101 12.98 11.28 11.27
C LEU A 101 12.41 10.00 10.62
N GLY A 102 13.28 9.04 10.27
CA GLY A 102 12.86 7.72 9.81
C GLY A 102 11.81 7.77 8.71
N PHE A 103 10.66 7.19 8.94
CA PHE A 103 9.60 7.05 7.95
C PHE A 103 8.53 8.16 8.03
N VAL A 104 8.87 9.35 8.53
CA VAL A 104 7.87 10.41 8.75
C VAL A 104 7.13 10.77 7.47
N ASP A 105 7.86 10.96 6.36
CA ASP A 105 7.24 11.28 5.08
C ASP A 105 6.47 10.09 4.49
N ASP A 106 6.96 8.87 4.68
CA ASP A 106 6.25 7.66 4.27
C ASP A 106 4.94 7.51 5.02
N ILE A 107 4.97 7.71 6.33
CA ILE A 107 3.76 7.65 7.17
C ILE A 107 2.75 8.70 6.72
N TYR A 108 3.22 9.90 6.42
CA TYR A 108 2.35 10.97 5.91
C TYR A 108 1.65 10.54 4.60
N ILE A 109 2.42 9.99 3.66
CA ILE A 109 1.87 9.54 2.37
C ILE A 109 0.93 8.35 2.56
N LEU A 110 1.32 7.38 3.38
CA LEU A 110 0.47 6.20 3.62
C LEU A 110 -0.88 6.58 4.23
N ASN A 111 -0.88 7.53 5.17
CA ASN A 111 -2.13 8.04 5.75
C ASN A 111 -2.95 8.80 4.71
N LEU A 112 -2.30 9.58 3.86
CA LEU A 112 -2.98 10.31 2.79
C LEU A 112 -3.66 9.35 1.82
N VAL A 113 -2.92 8.33 1.37
CA VAL A 113 -3.45 7.30 0.47
C VAL A 113 -4.63 6.59 1.13
N TYR A 114 -4.47 6.15 2.37
CA TYR A 114 -5.54 5.46 3.08
C TYR A 114 -6.83 6.28 3.11
N ARG A 115 -6.72 7.57 3.46
CA ARG A 115 -7.90 8.44 3.50
C ARG A 115 -8.55 8.62 2.14
N GLN A 116 -7.75 8.67 1.08
CA GLN A 116 -8.27 8.82 -0.29
C GLN A 116 -9.06 7.60 -0.75
N VAL A 117 -8.67 6.41 -0.32
CA VAL A 117 -9.24 5.16 -0.82
C VAL A 117 -10.05 4.41 0.24
N VAL A 118 -10.33 5.01 1.38
CA VAL A 118 -10.96 4.33 2.51
C VAL A 118 -12.29 3.66 2.15
N LYS A 119 -13.10 4.31 1.32
CA LYS A 119 -14.40 3.74 0.91
C LYS A 119 -14.20 2.50 0.04
N ASP A 120 -13.22 2.53 -0.84
CA ASP A 120 -12.88 1.37 -1.66
C ASP A 120 -12.35 0.23 -0.80
N LEU A 121 -11.58 0.55 0.24
CA LEU A 121 -11.06 -0.44 1.16
C LEU A 121 -12.16 -1.07 2.01
N GLU A 122 -13.19 -0.32 2.37
CA GLU A 122 -14.34 -0.86 3.10
C GLU A 122 -15.05 -1.92 2.26
N LYS A 123 -15.26 -1.67 0.98
CA LYS A 123 -15.84 -2.64 0.04
C LYS A 123 -14.95 -3.87 -0.09
N TYR A 124 -13.64 -3.64 -0.19
CA TYR A 124 -12.68 -4.74 -0.27
C TYR A 124 -12.74 -5.63 0.98
N LYS A 125 -12.82 -5.03 2.16
CA LYS A 125 -12.90 -5.79 3.42
C LYS A 125 -14.15 -6.68 3.46
N VAL A 126 -15.29 -6.16 3.02
CA VAL A 126 -16.53 -6.95 2.94
C VAL A 126 -16.33 -8.14 2.02
N TRP A 127 -15.75 -7.90 0.84
CA TRP A 127 -15.49 -8.97 -0.12
C TRP A 127 -14.52 -10.01 0.46
N LYS A 128 -13.44 -9.56 1.10
CA LYS A 128 -12.43 -10.45 1.66
C LYS A 128 -12.99 -11.32 2.77
N ASP A 129 -13.79 -10.75 3.65
CA ASP A 129 -14.44 -11.50 4.74
C ASP A 129 -15.38 -12.56 4.18
N ALA A 130 -16.14 -12.25 3.13
CA ALA A 130 -17.02 -13.20 2.48
C ALA A 130 -16.23 -14.34 1.83
N GLN A 131 -15.09 -14.05 1.22
CA GLN A 131 -14.21 -15.05 0.62
C GLN A 131 -13.64 -16.00 1.67
N ILE A 132 -13.22 -15.49 2.79
CA ILE A 132 -12.69 -16.30 3.88
C ILE A 132 -13.76 -17.25 4.40
N LYS A 133 -14.98 -16.76 4.61
CA LYS A 133 -16.10 -17.59 5.05
C LYS A 133 -16.46 -18.68 4.02
N PHE A 134 -16.47 -18.31 2.76
CA PHE A 134 -16.77 -19.25 1.67
C PHE A 134 -15.74 -20.38 1.61
N ILE A 135 -14.45 -20.05 1.68
CA ILE A 135 -13.38 -21.03 1.67
C ILE A 135 -13.48 -21.95 2.89
N GLY A 136 -13.75 -21.39 4.05
CA GLY A 136 -13.93 -22.16 5.27
C GLY A 136 -15.06 -23.18 5.15
N ASN A 137 -16.15 -22.80 4.52
CA ASN A 137 -17.29 -23.71 4.29
C ASN A 137 -16.96 -24.82 3.29
N ILE A 138 -16.18 -24.51 2.25
CA ILE A 138 -15.81 -25.48 1.24
C ILE A 138 -14.91 -26.56 1.79
N ASP A 139 -13.90 -26.19 2.57
CA ASP A 139 -12.94 -27.17 3.08
C ASP A 139 -13.42 -27.86 4.35
N GLY A 140 -14.63 -27.54 4.81
CA GLY A 140 -15.24 -28.20 5.94
C GLY A 140 -14.65 -27.82 7.29
N SER A 141 -13.68 -26.94 7.32
CA SER A 141 -13.02 -26.55 8.57
C SER A 141 -13.95 -25.86 9.56
N THR A 142 -15.04 -25.33 9.06
CA THR A 142 -16.04 -24.64 9.89
C THR A 142 -17.36 -25.41 9.99
N ALA A 143 -17.37 -26.62 9.53
CA ALA A 143 -18.60 -27.40 9.43
C ALA A 143 -19.11 -27.94 10.76
N SER A 144 -18.45 -27.66 11.80
CA SER A 144 -18.88 -28.06 13.15
C SER A 144 -20.01 -27.20 13.67
#